data_f19dbcd248b45c5e5c78af33a615e4f3
#
_entry.id   f19dbcd248b45c5e5c78af33a615e4f3
#
_cell.length_a   1.000
_cell.length_b   1.000
_cell.length_c   1.000
_cell.angle_alpha   90.00
_cell.angle_beta   90.00
_cell.angle_gamma   90.00
#
_symmetry.space_group_name_H-M   'P 1'
#
loop_
_entity.id
_entity.type
_entity.pdbx_description
1 polymer ?
#
loop_
_entity_poly.entity_id
_entity_poly.type
_entity_poly.pdbx_seq_one_letter_code
_entity_poly.pdbx_strand_id
1 'polypeptide(L)'
;NKMYGMSLDIDEPICVMDIDVLLVNNYKELFEFPIKKGQFVSIPGWWRDTEKKRYKINGGFFKYYPKDCRYIYDKFIEDPDLWQSYYIKRGIARGPVNGEQYFVEDNVNEELELLTVPESWVARWCAKEDMAVKNFDLNKWKAKNSQLYYKITGNNYVYLGGEFHPDIKLVHFTHASNKPHDWEDYKDFV
;
A
#
# COMPACT_ATOMS: atom_id res chain seq x y z
N ASN A 1 14.02 6.18 -3.25
CA ASN A 1 13.16 7.23 -2.75
C ASN A 1 11.98 7.45 -3.71
N LYS A 2 10.77 7.08 -3.28
CA LYS A 2 9.55 7.14 -4.10
C LYS A 2 9.21 8.56 -4.56
N MET A 3 9.57 9.55 -3.77
CA MET A 3 9.30 10.94 -4.11
C MET A 3 10.08 11.44 -5.34
N TYR A 4 11.21 10.78 -5.65
CA TYR A 4 11.95 11.12 -6.87
C TYR A 4 11.10 10.97 -8.14
N GLY A 5 10.17 10.02 -8.18
CA GLY A 5 9.23 9.88 -9.28
C GLY A 5 8.40 11.14 -9.55
N MET A 6 8.13 11.95 -8.51
CA MET A 6 7.37 13.21 -8.64
C MET A 6 8.19 14.34 -9.26
N SER A 7 9.53 14.17 -9.36
CA SER A 7 10.41 15.17 -10.00
C SER A 7 10.59 14.95 -11.50
N LEU A 8 10.08 13.85 -12.05
CA LEU A 8 10.27 13.49 -13.44
C LEU A 8 9.45 14.40 -14.38
N ASP A 9 10.05 14.78 -15.48
CA ASP A 9 9.37 15.54 -16.55
C ASP A 9 8.66 14.59 -17.52
N ILE A 10 7.63 13.92 -17.04
CA ILE A 10 6.85 12.92 -17.77
C ILE A 10 5.37 13.36 -17.77
N ASP A 11 4.75 13.34 -18.94
CA ASP A 11 3.33 13.69 -19.13
C ASP A 11 2.38 12.49 -18.94
N GLU A 12 2.92 11.28 -18.89
CA GLU A 12 2.18 10.04 -18.68
C GLU A 12 2.08 9.72 -17.18
N PRO A 13 1.02 9.01 -16.74
CA PRO A 13 0.95 8.54 -15.37
C PRO A 13 1.98 7.44 -15.13
N ILE A 14 2.66 7.51 -14.00
CA ILE A 14 3.60 6.46 -13.56
C ILE A 14 3.07 5.73 -12.34
N CYS A 15 3.55 4.49 -12.16
CA CYS A 15 3.34 3.70 -10.95
C CYS A 15 4.66 3.57 -10.19
N VAL A 16 4.61 3.83 -8.89
CA VAL A 16 5.76 3.69 -7.97
C VAL A 16 5.36 2.73 -6.87
N MET A 17 6.20 1.73 -6.62
CA MET A 17 5.91 0.69 -5.63
C MET A 17 7.07 0.49 -4.67
N ASP A 18 6.77 -0.02 -3.48
CA ASP A 18 7.77 -0.57 -2.58
C ASP A 18 8.32 -1.90 -3.14
N ILE A 19 9.55 -2.21 -2.77
CA ILE A 19 10.19 -3.47 -3.16
C ILE A 19 9.68 -4.67 -2.35
N ASP A 20 8.91 -4.42 -1.29
CA ASP A 20 8.32 -5.40 -0.40
C ASP A 20 6.82 -5.58 -0.64
N VAL A 21 6.42 -5.50 -1.89
CA VAL A 21 5.10 -5.88 -2.37
C VAL A 21 5.19 -7.10 -3.28
N LEU A 22 4.20 -7.96 -3.21
CA LEU A 22 4.01 -9.08 -4.12
C LEU A 22 2.77 -8.82 -4.96
N LEU A 23 2.91 -8.90 -6.27
CA LEU A 23 1.81 -8.80 -7.22
C LEU A 23 1.26 -10.19 -7.49
N VAL A 24 -0.06 -10.36 -7.35
CA VAL A 24 -0.75 -11.65 -7.49
C VAL A 24 -1.99 -11.52 -8.35
N ASN A 25 -2.49 -12.64 -8.83
CA ASN A 25 -3.71 -12.72 -9.65
C ASN A 25 -3.68 -11.72 -10.83
N ASN A 26 -4.81 -11.13 -11.19
CA ASN A 26 -4.92 -10.16 -12.27
C ASN A 26 -4.34 -8.78 -11.89
N TYR A 27 -3.10 -8.74 -11.40
CA TYR A 27 -2.44 -7.51 -10.94
C TYR A 27 -2.38 -6.39 -11.99
N LYS A 28 -2.53 -6.70 -13.27
CA LYS A 28 -2.59 -5.70 -14.34
C LYS A 28 -3.68 -4.65 -14.11
N GLU A 29 -4.80 -5.07 -13.53
CA GLU A 29 -5.90 -4.17 -13.18
C GLU A 29 -5.46 -3.05 -12.22
N LEU A 30 -4.45 -3.31 -11.38
CA LEU A 30 -3.87 -2.29 -10.50
C LEU A 30 -3.18 -1.18 -11.29
N PHE A 31 -2.41 -1.56 -12.33
CA PHE A 31 -1.74 -0.60 -13.21
C PHE A 31 -2.71 0.10 -14.17
N GLU A 32 -3.78 -0.58 -14.55
CA GLU A 32 -4.83 -0.07 -15.43
C GLU A 32 -5.88 0.75 -14.69
N PHE A 33 -5.83 0.79 -13.34
CA PHE A 33 -6.78 1.58 -12.56
C PHE A 33 -6.88 3.01 -13.11
N PRO A 34 -8.08 3.51 -13.42
CA PRO A 34 -8.25 4.76 -14.13
C PRO A 34 -7.73 5.94 -13.30
N ILE A 35 -7.04 6.87 -13.98
CA ILE A 35 -6.54 8.11 -13.40
C ILE A 35 -6.61 9.24 -14.43
N LYS A 36 -6.90 10.44 -13.96
CA LYS A 36 -6.88 11.69 -14.75
C LYS A 36 -5.88 12.66 -14.13
N LYS A 37 -5.48 13.69 -14.89
CA LYS A 37 -4.71 14.82 -14.33
C LYS A 37 -5.46 15.42 -13.15
N GLY A 38 -4.72 15.84 -12.14
CA GLY A 38 -5.27 16.32 -10.88
C GLY A 38 -5.69 15.21 -9.89
N GLN A 39 -5.44 13.93 -10.21
CA GLN A 39 -5.75 12.80 -9.34
C GLN A 39 -4.47 12.09 -8.89
N PHE A 40 -4.53 11.51 -7.69
CA PHE A 40 -3.50 10.66 -7.12
C PHE A 40 -4.14 9.36 -6.63
N VAL A 41 -3.63 8.22 -7.08
CA VAL A 41 -4.13 6.88 -6.70
C VAL A 41 -3.15 6.21 -5.77
N SER A 42 -3.67 5.62 -4.69
CA SER A 42 -2.89 4.81 -3.76
C SER A 42 -3.63 3.54 -3.36
N ILE A 43 -2.91 2.62 -2.72
CA ILE A 43 -3.55 1.53 -1.99
C ILE A 43 -4.04 2.04 -0.63
N PRO A 44 -5.19 1.54 -0.15
CA PRO A 44 -5.71 1.90 1.17
C PRO A 44 -4.87 1.29 2.29
N GLY A 45 -4.68 2.07 3.36
CA GLY A 45 -4.06 1.60 4.61
C GLY A 45 -5.09 1.16 5.64
N TRP A 46 -6.12 0.43 5.23
CA TRP A 46 -7.31 0.08 6.03
C TRP A 46 -7.00 -0.70 7.31
N TRP A 47 -5.84 -1.35 7.39
CA TRP A 47 -5.39 -2.09 8.59
C TRP A 47 -4.77 -1.20 9.66
N ARG A 48 -4.65 0.10 9.45
CA ARG A 48 -4.07 1.00 10.44
C ARG A 48 -5.01 1.23 11.59
N ASP A 49 -4.41 1.41 12.76
CA ASP A 49 -5.11 1.67 14.01
C ASP A 49 -6.05 2.87 13.90
N THR A 50 -7.19 2.75 14.57
CA THR A 50 -8.31 3.70 14.50
C THR A 50 -7.97 5.11 14.94
N GLU A 51 -6.98 5.29 15.81
CA GLU A 51 -6.51 6.60 16.25
C GLU A 51 -5.82 7.41 15.13
N LYS A 52 -5.37 6.70 14.07
CA LYS A 52 -4.73 7.30 12.89
C LYS A 52 -5.64 7.32 11.66
N LYS A 53 -6.94 7.25 11.85
CA LYS A 53 -7.96 7.24 10.77
C LYS A 53 -7.90 8.43 9.80
N ARG A 54 -7.23 9.48 10.18
CA ARG A 54 -7.00 10.64 9.31
C ARG A 54 -6.24 10.26 8.04
N TYR A 55 -5.31 9.31 8.14
CA TYR A 55 -4.48 8.86 7.02
C TYR A 55 -5.03 7.56 6.45
N LYS A 56 -5.40 7.60 5.18
CA LYS A 56 -6.13 6.53 4.48
C LYS A 56 -5.23 5.68 3.59
N ILE A 57 -4.11 6.24 3.13
CA ILE A 57 -3.25 5.58 2.15
C ILE A 57 -2.13 4.75 2.79
N ASN A 58 -1.59 3.84 2.00
CA ASN A 58 -0.34 3.16 2.30
C ASN A 58 0.66 3.39 1.17
N GLY A 59 1.92 3.61 1.54
CA GLY A 59 3.00 3.92 0.60
C GLY A 59 3.44 2.77 -0.30
N GLY A 60 2.88 1.56 -0.16
CA GLY A 60 3.27 0.40 -0.97
C GLY A 60 3.02 0.54 -2.47
N PHE A 61 2.08 1.39 -2.87
CA PHE A 61 1.78 1.67 -4.27
C PHE A 61 1.21 3.07 -4.43
N PHE A 62 1.74 3.81 -5.41
CA PHE A 62 1.21 5.09 -5.88
C PHE A 62 1.10 5.08 -7.40
N LYS A 63 0.07 5.74 -7.94
CA LYS A 63 -0.07 6.05 -9.35
C LYS A 63 -0.46 7.51 -9.51
N TYR A 64 0.28 8.26 -10.29
CA TYR A 64 0.10 9.71 -10.45
C TYR A 64 0.75 10.24 -11.71
N TYR A 65 0.37 11.43 -12.13
CA TYR A 65 1.10 12.22 -13.13
C TYR A 65 2.22 12.98 -12.43
N PRO A 66 3.51 12.77 -12.79
CA PRO A 66 4.63 13.42 -12.12
C PRO A 66 4.51 14.94 -12.07
N LYS A 67 4.11 15.56 -13.16
CA LYS A 67 3.96 17.03 -13.26
C LYS A 67 2.93 17.58 -12.27
N ASP A 68 1.86 16.87 -12.02
CA ASP A 68 0.82 17.27 -11.06
C ASP A 68 1.32 17.15 -9.61
N CYS A 69 2.33 16.32 -9.36
CA CYS A 69 2.90 16.06 -8.04
C CYS A 69 4.23 16.77 -7.78
N ARG A 70 4.74 17.55 -8.75
CA ARG A 70 6.05 18.19 -8.66
C ARG A 70 6.19 19.06 -7.42
N TYR A 71 5.15 19.81 -7.05
CA TYR A 71 5.14 20.67 -5.87
C TYR A 71 5.38 19.90 -4.56
N ILE A 72 4.95 18.63 -4.48
CA ILE A 72 5.19 17.75 -3.31
C ILE A 72 6.68 17.46 -3.18
N TYR A 73 7.32 17.13 -4.30
CA TYR A 73 8.76 16.90 -4.32
C TYR A 73 9.54 18.17 -3.96
N ASP A 74 9.23 19.28 -4.60
CA ASP A 74 9.91 20.55 -4.38
C ASP A 74 9.80 21.00 -2.92
N LYS A 75 8.60 20.91 -2.33
CA LYS A 75 8.36 21.18 -0.90
C LYS A 75 9.18 20.26 0.01
N PHE A 76 9.36 18.99 -0.35
CA PHE A 76 10.16 18.05 0.44
C PHE A 76 11.64 18.41 0.42
N ILE A 77 12.20 18.75 -0.75
CA ILE A 77 13.64 18.99 -0.88
C ILE A 77 14.09 20.35 -0.31
N GLU A 78 13.17 21.28 -0.05
CA GLU A 78 13.47 22.53 0.64
C GLU A 78 14.04 22.29 2.05
N ASP A 79 13.48 21.34 2.80
CA ASP A 79 13.96 20.94 4.13
C ASP A 79 13.59 19.48 4.48
N PRO A 80 14.35 18.51 3.94
CA PRO A 80 14.07 17.09 4.18
C PRO A 80 14.13 16.69 5.66
N ASP A 81 15.01 17.31 6.45
CA ASP A 81 15.18 17.00 7.87
C ASP A 81 13.98 17.46 8.70
N LEU A 82 13.44 18.63 8.36
CA LEU A 82 12.20 19.13 8.93
C LEU A 82 11.07 18.12 8.73
N TRP A 83 10.84 17.70 7.48
CA TRP A 83 9.73 16.83 7.15
C TRP A 83 9.88 15.42 7.71
N GLN A 84 11.09 14.86 7.74
CA GLN A 84 11.35 13.58 8.39
C GLN A 84 11.04 13.62 9.89
N SER A 85 11.35 14.72 10.57
CA SER A 85 11.13 14.86 12.01
C SER A 85 9.70 15.31 12.38
N TYR A 86 9.01 16.00 11.49
CA TYR A 86 7.71 16.64 11.75
C TYR A 86 6.65 15.64 12.26
N TYR A 87 6.46 14.55 11.54
CA TYR A 87 5.45 13.54 11.89
C TYR A 87 5.83 12.72 13.12
N ILE A 88 7.11 12.54 13.37
CA ILE A 88 7.63 11.88 14.59
C ILE A 88 7.33 12.74 15.82
N LYS A 89 7.69 14.01 15.78
CA LYS A 89 7.48 14.96 16.89
C LYS A 89 6.00 15.13 17.24
N ARG A 90 5.12 14.98 16.27
CA ARG A 90 3.66 15.04 16.49
C ARG A 90 3.05 13.69 16.91
N GLY A 91 3.84 12.64 17.08
CA GLY A 91 3.37 11.32 17.46
C GLY A 91 2.58 10.58 16.36
N ILE A 92 2.60 11.10 15.14
CA ILE A 92 1.88 10.49 13.99
C ILE A 92 2.66 9.31 13.44
N ALA A 93 3.98 9.44 13.31
CA ALA A 93 4.89 8.39 12.93
C ALA A 93 5.74 7.93 14.12
N ARG A 94 6.04 6.64 14.19
CA ARG A 94 6.89 6.06 15.25
C ARG A 94 8.39 6.07 14.90
N GLY A 95 8.74 6.49 13.70
CA GLY A 95 10.12 6.55 13.23
C GLY A 95 10.18 7.15 11.83
N PRO A 96 11.40 7.44 11.33
CA PRO A 96 11.60 8.15 10.06
C PRO A 96 11.01 7.39 8.85
N VAL A 97 10.89 6.07 8.96
CA VAL A 97 10.46 5.20 7.86
C VAL A 97 9.00 5.44 7.43
N ASN A 98 8.15 5.90 8.32
CA ASN A 98 6.71 6.08 8.03
C ASN A 98 6.33 7.53 7.70
N GLY A 99 7.25 8.48 7.80
CA GLY A 99 6.97 9.91 7.58
C GLY A 99 6.56 10.21 6.14
N GLU A 100 7.17 9.56 5.17
CA GLU A 100 6.95 9.81 3.75
C GLU A 100 5.49 9.68 3.34
N GLN A 101 4.82 8.60 3.71
CA GLN A 101 3.42 8.39 3.30
C GLN A 101 2.46 9.43 3.90
N TYR A 102 2.72 9.90 5.11
CA TYR A 102 1.91 10.94 5.73
C TYR A 102 2.16 12.30 5.07
N PHE A 103 3.41 12.60 4.76
CA PHE A 103 3.77 13.79 4.03
C PHE A 103 3.10 13.82 2.65
N VAL A 104 3.16 12.71 1.92
CA VAL A 104 2.53 12.60 0.60
C VAL A 104 1.02 12.79 0.72
N GLU A 105 0.35 12.10 1.66
CA GLU A 105 -1.10 12.20 1.82
C GLU A 105 -1.56 13.60 2.21
N ASP A 106 -0.86 14.25 3.13
CA ASP A 106 -1.20 15.63 3.53
C ASP A 106 -1.11 16.58 2.33
N ASN A 107 -0.04 16.49 1.53
CA ASN A 107 0.14 17.38 0.38
C ASN A 107 -0.76 17.01 -0.81
N VAL A 108 -1.04 15.74 -1.03
CA VAL A 108 -2.03 15.30 -2.04
C VAL A 108 -3.41 15.88 -1.71
N ASN A 109 -3.83 15.81 -0.45
CA ASN A 109 -5.14 16.34 -0.03
C ASN A 109 -5.26 17.88 -0.12
N GLU A 110 -4.14 18.59 -0.25
CA GLU A 110 -4.16 20.05 -0.44
C GLU A 110 -4.57 20.44 -1.85
N GLU A 111 -4.13 19.69 -2.89
CA GLU A 111 -4.23 20.15 -4.28
C GLU A 111 -4.80 19.09 -5.26
N LEU A 112 -4.79 17.81 -4.87
CA LEU A 112 -5.19 16.72 -5.75
C LEU A 112 -6.38 15.94 -5.18
N GLU A 113 -7.11 15.29 -6.08
CA GLU A 113 -8.13 14.32 -5.70
C GLU A 113 -7.47 12.99 -5.36
N LEU A 114 -7.53 12.60 -4.06
CA LEU A 114 -7.01 11.31 -3.61
C LEU A 114 -8.01 10.19 -3.87
N LEU A 115 -7.60 9.22 -4.67
CA LEU A 115 -8.32 7.99 -4.94
C LEU A 115 -7.61 6.80 -4.31
N THR A 116 -8.37 5.79 -3.90
CA THR A 116 -7.81 4.51 -3.48
C THR A 116 -8.38 3.38 -4.34
N VAL A 117 -7.53 2.39 -4.64
CA VAL A 117 -8.02 1.14 -5.22
C VAL A 117 -8.95 0.43 -4.24
N PRO A 118 -9.79 -0.51 -4.69
CA PRO A 118 -10.66 -1.28 -3.80
C PRO A 118 -9.88 -1.95 -2.66
N GLU A 119 -10.43 -1.88 -1.44
CA GLU A 119 -9.80 -2.49 -0.27
C GLU A 119 -9.61 -4.01 -0.40
N SER A 120 -10.49 -4.68 -1.15
CA SER A 120 -10.39 -6.12 -1.44
C SER A 120 -9.21 -6.48 -2.33
N TRP A 121 -8.62 -5.51 -3.04
CA TRP A 121 -7.45 -5.74 -3.89
C TRP A 121 -6.13 -5.81 -3.12
N VAL A 122 -6.14 -5.42 -1.85
CA VAL A 122 -4.93 -5.25 -1.06
C VAL A 122 -4.95 -6.12 0.18
N ALA A 123 -3.97 -7.00 0.29
CA ALA A 123 -3.70 -7.76 1.50
C ALA A 123 -2.48 -7.18 2.22
N ARG A 124 -2.52 -7.24 3.53
CA ARG A 124 -1.38 -6.96 4.38
C ARG A 124 -0.80 -8.26 4.91
N TRP A 125 0.49 -8.44 4.75
CA TRP A 125 1.25 -9.53 5.38
C TRP A 125 2.09 -8.98 6.52
N CYS A 126 1.84 -9.38 7.74
CA CYS A 126 2.59 -8.96 8.93
C CYS A 126 3.46 -10.08 9.49
N ALA A 127 2.98 -11.29 9.40
CA ALA A 127 3.63 -12.53 9.79
C ALA A 127 2.98 -13.66 8.98
N LYS A 128 3.57 -14.84 8.99
CA LYS A 128 3.09 -15.99 8.24
C LYS A 128 1.60 -16.31 8.51
N GLU A 129 1.16 -16.09 9.74
CA GLU A 129 -0.21 -16.32 10.17
C GLU A 129 -1.10 -15.07 10.09
N ASP A 130 -0.55 -13.95 9.66
CA ASP A 130 -1.16 -12.63 9.79
C ASP A 130 -1.34 -11.93 8.44
N MET A 131 -1.96 -12.59 7.50
CA MET A 131 -2.37 -11.95 6.26
C MET A 131 -3.80 -11.43 6.37
N ALA A 132 -3.96 -10.12 6.40
CA ALA A 132 -5.24 -9.46 6.54
C ALA A 132 -5.81 -9.04 5.19
N VAL A 133 -7.07 -9.40 4.97
CA VAL A 133 -7.86 -9.01 3.79
C VAL A 133 -9.17 -8.42 4.25
N LYS A 134 -9.55 -7.27 3.69
CA LYS A 134 -10.81 -6.63 3.99
C LYS A 134 -11.86 -6.92 2.92
N ASN A 135 -13.12 -6.94 3.34
CA ASN A 135 -14.29 -7.17 2.46
C ASN A 135 -14.24 -8.51 1.72
N PHE A 136 -13.79 -9.52 2.42
CA PHE A 136 -13.59 -10.83 1.88
C PHE A 136 -14.67 -11.82 2.31
N ASP A 137 -15.26 -12.55 1.39
CA ASP A 137 -16.18 -13.64 1.71
C ASP A 137 -15.40 -14.91 2.07
N LEU A 138 -14.99 -14.97 3.34
CA LEU A 138 -14.25 -16.10 3.89
C LEU A 138 -14.99 -17.43 3.75
N ASN A 139 -16.32 -17.42 3.83
CA ASN A 139 -17.11 -18.65 3.75
C ASN A 139 -17.11 -19.21 2.34
N LYS A 140 -17.25 -18.33 1.35
CA LYS A 140 -17.18 -18.70 -0.06
C LYS A 140 -15.80 -19.28 -0.41
N TRP A 141 -14.78 -18.73 0.16
CA TRP A 141 -13.41 -19.17 -0.06
C TRP A 141 -13.07 -20.48 0.65
N LYS A 142 -13.48 -20.62 1.90
CA LYS A 142 -13.37 -21.87 2.65
C LYS A 142 -14.05 -23.04 1.93
N ALA A 143 -15.19 -22.79 1.34
CA ALA A 143 -15.91 -23.82 0.57
C ALA A 143 -15.11 -24.25 -0.68
N LYS A 144 -14.34 -23.37 -1.28
CA LYS A 144 -13.52 -23.65 -2.47
C LYS A 144 -12.16 -24.26 -2.12
N ASN A 145 -11.55 -23.81 -1.04
CA ASN A 145 -10.17 -24.17 -0.65
C ASN A 145 -10.14 -24.46 0.86
N SER A 146 -10.30 -25.72 1.23
CA SER A 146 -10.48 -26.09 2.64
C SER A 146 -9.19 -26.36 3.41
N GLN A 147 -8.01 -26.32 2.78
CA GLN A 147 -6.83 -26.94 3.39
C GLN A 147 -6.09 -26.09 4.39
N LEU A 148 -5.97 -24.81 4.16
CA LEU A 148 -5.22 -23.96 5.08
C LEU A 148 -5.74 -22.52 5.04
N TYR A 149 -6.14 -21.98 6.15
CA TYR A 149 -6.35 -20.55 6.27
C TYR A 149 -5.87 -20.06 7.63
N TYR A 150 -5.48 -18.83 7.68
CA TYR A 150 -5.04 -18.19 8.89
C TYR A 150 -6.10 -17.22 9.37
N LYS A 151 -6.38 -17.27 10.65
CA LYS A 151 -7.32 -16.37 11.28
C LYS A 151 -6.59 -15.44 12.21
N ILE A 152 -6.82 -14.19 12.08
CA ILE A 152 -6.30 -13.23 13.01
C ILE A 152 -7.39 -12.38 13.65
N THR A 153 -7.15 -11.95 14.86
CA THR A 153 -8.06 -11.18 15.69
C THR A 153 -8.60 -9.94 14.98
N GLY A 154 -9.91 -9.92 14.77
CA GLY A 154 -10.62 -8.78 14.21
C GLY A 154 -10.60 -8.62 12.71
N ASN A 155 -9.82 -9.43 12.00
CA ASN A 155 -9.73 -9.43 10.55
C ASN A 155 -9.76 -10.83 10.00
N ASN A 156 -10.18 -11.01 8.76
CA ASN A 156 -10.17 -12.30 8.10
C ASN A 156 -8.88 -12.44 7.30
N TYR A 157 -8.20 -13.52 7.52
CA TYR A 157 -6.91 -13.85 6.91
C TYR A 157 -7.09 -14.87 5.88
N VAL A 158 -6.35 -14.73 4.82
CA VAL A 158 -6.51 -15.71 3.79
C VAL A 158 -5.24 -15.92 2.99
N TYR A 159 -4.50 -16.89 3.46
CA TYR A 159 -3.60 -17.65 2.65
C TYR A 159 -4.04 -19.11 2.70
N LEU A 160 -4.32 -19.69 1.57
CA LEU A 160 -4.90 -21.02 1.48
C LEU A 160 -4.10 -21.86 0.51
N GLY A 161 -3.25 -22.74 1.06
CA GLY A 161 -2.65 -23.82 0.29
C GLY A 161 -2.00 -23.39 -1.03
N GLY A 162 -1.28 -22.28 -1.06
CA GLY A 162 -0.63 -21.76 -2.26
C GLY A 162 -1.46 -20.76 -3.08
N GLU A 163 -2.69 -20.42 -2.68
CA GLU A 163 -3.53 -19.49 -3.43
C GLU A 163 -3.94 -18.26 -2.61
N PHE A 164 -3.80 -17.08 -3.18
CA PHE A 164 -4.45 -15.87 -2.69
C PHE A 164 -5.89 -15.79 -3.20
N HIS A 165 -6.72 -15.05 -2.47
CA HIS A 165 -8.06 -14.77 -2.97
C HIS A 165 -8.01 -14.06 -4.33
N PRO A 166 -8.88 -14.43 -5.28
CA PRO A 166 -8.82 -13.92 -6.66
C PRO A 166 -8.95 -12.39 -6.77
N ASP A 167 -9.57 -11.72 -5.79
CA ASP A 167 -9.67 -10.26 -5.78
C ASP A 167 -8.38 -9.58 -5.35
N ILE A 168 -7.49 -10.26 -4.63
CA ILE A 168 -6.22 -9.67 -4.20
C ILE A 168 -5.33 -9.48 -5.43
N LYS A 169 -4.82 -8.27 -5.59
CA LYS A 169 -3.89 -7.89 -6.65
C LYS A 169 -2.49 -7.62 -6.11
N LEU A 170 -2.42 -7.18 -4.84
CA LEU A 170 -1.19 -6.80 -4.18
C LEU A 170 -1.18 -7.27 -2.73
N VAL A 171 -0.07 -7.88 -2.33
CA VAL A 171 0.23 -8.20 -0.92
C VAL A 171 1.39 -7.32 -0.46
N HIS A 172 1.20 -6.55 0.61
CA HIS A 172 2.20 -5.67 1.17
C HIS A 172 2.80 -6.24 2.45
N PHE A 173 4.11 -6.42 2.47
CA PHE A 173 4.89 -6.91 3.61
C PHE A 173 5.31 -5.76 4.49
N THR A 174 4.59 -5.53 5.58
CA THR A 174 4.63 -4.27 6.35
C THR A 174 5.73 -4.15 7.40
N HIS A 175 6.53 -5.18 7.63
CA HIS A 175 7.60 -5.16 8.63
C HIS A 175 8.93 -5.62 8.05
N ALA A 176 10.02 -5.12 8.62
CA ALA A 176 11.37 -5.48 8.18
C ALA A 176 11.67 -6.99 8.30
N SER A 177 11.05 -7.64 9.29
CA SER A 177 11.17 -9.09 9.51
C SER A 177 10.24 -9.95 8.63
N ASN A 178 9.32 -9.34 7.92
CA ASN A 178 8.32 -10.04 7.10
C ASN A 178 8.50 -9.68 5.63
N LYS A 179 9.60 -10.11 5.06
CA LYS A 179 9.88 -9.92 3.64
C LYS A 179 9.52 -11.17 2.84
N PRO A 180 9.22 -11.05 1.56
CA PRO A 180 8.88 -12.20 0.73
C PRO A 180 9.91 -13.33 0.78
N HIS A 181 11.20 -12.99 0.84
CA HIS A 181 12.28 -13.98 0.87
C HIS A 181 12.37 -14.77 2.20
N ASP A 182 11.77 -14.26 3.29
CA ASP A 182 11.72 -14.96 4.58
C ASP A 182 10.50 -15.90 4.68
N TRP A 183 9.67 -15.88 3.67
CA TRP A 183 8.46 -16.68 3.62
C TRP A 183 8.72 -17.99 2.86
N GLU A 184 8.55 -19.13 3.52
CA GLU A 184 8.85 -20.45 2.94
C GLU A 184 8.01 -20.76 1.70
N ASP A 185 6.76 -20.33 1.72
CA ASP A 185 5.81 -20.57 0.62
C ASP A 185 5.97 -19.58 -0.55
N TYR A 186 6.86 -18.59 -0.42
CA TYR A 186 7.08 -17.57 -1.47
C TYR A 186 7.47 -18.19 -2.82
N LYS A 187 8.20 -19.30 -2.76
CA LYS A 187 8.66 -20.02 -3.96
C LYS A 187 7.52 -20.56 -4.82
N ASP A 188 6.33 -20.72 -4.22
CA ASP A 188 5.15 -21.24 -4.92
C ASP A 188 4.47 -20.16 -5.77
N PHE A 189 4.90 -18.90 -5.66
CA PHE A 189 4.31 -17.73 -6.35
C PHE A 189 5.25 -17.05 -7.35
N VAL A 190 6.48 -17.52 -7.47
CA VAL A 190 7.53 -16.93 -8.34
C VAL A 190 7.81 -17.81 -9.54
#